data_d011869b52a74d2ad36e5d893df6aad5
#
_entry.id   d011869b52a74d2ad36e5d893df6aad5
#
_cell.length_a   1.000
_cell.length_b   1.000
_cell.length_c   1.000
_cell.angle_alpha   90.00
_cell.angle_beta   90.00
_cell.angle_gamma   90.00
#
_symmetry.space_group_name_H-M   'P 1'
#
loop_
_entity.id
_entity.type
_entity.pdbx_description
1 polymer ?
#
loop_
_entity_poly.entity_id
_entity_poly.type
_entity_poly.pdbx_seq_one_letter_code
_entity_poly.pdbx_strand_id
1 'polypeptide(L)'
;MGEYLFSYGTLQQEKTQLELFGRILKGSTDELRGYKIATVEITDEKFLAKGEEKFQKTLVHTGNKNDAVKGTVFEITHEELLLCDKYEPGNYKRIKAKLESGREVWIYTAVE
;
A
#
# COMPACT_ATOMS: atom_id res chain seq x y z
N MET A 1 -11.39 16.29 5.93
CA MET A 1 -11.51 15.36 4.79
C MET A 1 -10.33 14.43 4.79
N GLY A 2 -10.61 13.14 4.59
CA GLY A 2 -9.58 12.14 4.62
C GLY A 2 -9.02 11.79 3.25
N GLU A 3 -7.94 11.06 3.27
CA GLU A 3 -7.37 10.41 2.10
C GLU A 3 -7.72 8.94 2.16
N TYR A 4 -7.81 8.28 1.02
CA TYR A 4 -8.09 6.84 0.95
C TYR A 4 -6.86 6.12 0.45
N LEU A 5 -6.42 5.13 1.21
CA LEU A 5 -5.25 4.31 0.89
C LEU A 5 -5.67 2.85 0.77
N PHE A 6 -5.33 2.23 -0.36
CA PHE A 6 -5.55 0.80 -0.55
C PHE A 6 -4.25 0.07 -0.22
N SER A 7 -4.31 -0.81 0.77
CA SER A 7 -3.17 -1.60 1.19
C SER A 7 -3.39 -3.07 0.87
N TYR A 8 -2.36 -3.67 0.31
CA TYR A 8 -2.31 -5.10 0.01
C TYR A 8 -1.17 -5.79 0.77
N GLY A 9 -0.51 -5.09 1.67
CA GLY A 9 0.69 -5.55 2.38
C GLY A 9 0.67 -5.24 3.88
N THR A 10 1.82 -4.84 4.40
CA THR A 10 2.06 -4.71 5.84
C THR A 10 1.20 -3.70 6.56
N LEU A 11 0.73 -2.65 5.87
CA LEU A 11 -0.16 -1.64 6.49
C LEU A 11 -1.51 -2.20 6.92
N GLN A 12 -1.87 -3.40 6.46
CA GLN A 12 -3.07 -4.09 6.94
C GLN A 12 -2.91 -4.67 8.34
N GLN A 13 -1.67 -4.76 8.84
CA GLN A 13 -1.38 -5.31 10.16
C GLN A 13 -1.56 -4.25 11.23
N GLU A 14 -2.25 -4.59 12.31
CA GLU A 14 -2.47 -3.67 13.44
C GLU A 14 -1.17 -3.20 14.05
N LYS A 15 -0.18 -4.07 14.17
CA LYS A 15 1.14 -3.73 14.69
C LYS A 15 1.76 -2.57 13.90
N THR A 16 1.74 -2.66 12.57
CA THR A 16 2.29 -1.62 11.71
C THR A 16 1.51 -0.31 11.85
N GLN A 17 0.19 -0.39 11.93
CA GLN A 17 -0.66 0.78 12.10
C GLN A 17 -0.36 1.50 13.41
N LEU A 18 -0.21 0.76 14.50
CA LEU A 18 0.11 1.33 15.81
C LEU A 18 1.49 1.98 15.80
N GLU A 19 2.48 1.34 15.20
CA GLU A 19 3.85 1.87 15.12
C GLU A 19 3.90 3.14 14.28
N LEU A 20 3.16 3.18 13.17
CA LEU A 20 3.24 4.28 12.22
C LEU A 20 2.31 5.44 12.59
N PHE A 21 1.09 5.15 13.02
CA PHE A 21 0.04 6.15 13.24
C PHE A 21 -0.37 6.32 14.69
N GLY A 22 0.03 5.40 15.56
CA GLY A 22 -0.40 5.40 16.95
C GLY A 22 -1.87 5.03 17.15
N ARG A 23 -2.52 4.46 16.13
CA ARG A 23 -3.92 4.03 16.22
C ARG A 23 -4.20 2.88 15.24
N ILE A 24 -5.29 2.17 15.49
CA ILE A 24 -5.79 1.15 14.57
C ILE A 24 -6.72 1.83 13.57
N LEU A 25 -6.49 1.57 12.29
CA LEU A 25 -7.28 2.15 11.22
C LEU A 25 -8.55 1.34 10.98
N LYS A 26 -9.63 2.05 10.62
CA LYS A 26 -10.83 1.40 10.12
C LYS A 26 -10.69 1.21 8.62
N GLY A 27 -10.97 -0.01 8.16
CA GLY A 27 -10.86 -0.31 6.75
C GLY A 27 -12.01 -1.16 6.25
N SER A 28 -12.12 -1.24 4.94
CA SER A 28 -13.06 -2.11 4.26
C SER A 28 -12.36 -2.85 3.14
N THR A 29 -12.79 -4.07 2.87
CA THR A 29 -12.21 -4.86 1.80
C THR A 29 -12.65 -4.33 0.44
N ASP A 30 -11.75 -4.42 -0.54
CA ASP A 30 -12.04 -4.03 -1.91
C ASP A 30 -11.07 -4.75 -2.83
N GLU A 31 -11.23 -4.58 -4.13
CA GLU A 31 -10.37 -5.22 -5.12
C GLU A 31 -9.86 -4.21 -6.14
N LEU A 32 -8.62 -4.40 -6.55
CA LEU A 32 -7.99 -3.63 -7.61
C LEU A 32 -7.84 -4.52 -8.84
N ARG A 33 -8.65 -4.28 -9.87
CA ARG A 33 -8.62 -5.06 -11.10
C ARG A 33 -7.58 -4.53 -12.08
N GLY A 34 -7.06 -5.44 -12.89
CA GLY A 34 -6.06 -5.11 -13.88
C GLY A 34 -4.65 -5.08 -13.30
N TYR A 35 -4.48 -5.63 -12.10
CA TYR A 35 -3.19 -5.70 -11.40
C TYR A 35 -3.00 -7.08 -10.82
N LYS A 36 -1.74 -7.43 -10.60
CA LYS A 36 -1.38 -8.64 -9.85
C LYS A 36 -0.26 -8.32 -8.87
N ILE A 37 -0.11 -9.16 -7.86
CA ILE A 37 0.96 -9.02 -6.89
C ILE A 37 2.23 -9.65 -7.44
N ALA A 38 3.35 -8.95 -7.29
CA ALA A 38 4.68 -9.46 -7.55
C ALA A 38 5.53 -9.25 -6.31
N THR A 39 6.68 -9.90 -6.26
CA THR A 39 7.64 -9.74 -5.17
C THR A 39 8.83 -8.94 -5.68
N VAL A 40 9.28 -7.99 -4.86
CA VAL A 40 10.45 -7.17 -5.17
C VAL A 40 11.43 -7.25 -4.02
N GLU A 41 12.72 -7.27 -4.34
CA GLU A 41 13.78 -7.22 -3.34
C GLU A 41 14.06 -5.77 -2.99
N ILE A 42 14.04 -5.48 -1.69
CA ILE A 42 14.30 -4.13 -1.18
C ILE A 42 15.78 -4.00 -0.88
N THR A 43 16.40 -2.94 -1.40
CA THR A 43 17.79 -2.62 -1.13
C THR A 43 17.96 -1.37 -0.28
N ASP A 44 16.85 -0.70 0.07
CA ASP A 44 16.86 0.50 0.90
C ASP A 44 17.26 0.13 2.34
N GLU A 45 18.46 0.53 2.74
CA GLU A 45 18.99 0.21 4.06
C GLU A 45 18.17 0.79 5.19
N LYS A 46 17.57 1.96 5.00
CA LYS A 46 16.72 2.59 6.01
C LYS A 46 15.47 1.78 6.27
N PHE A 47 14.87 1.23 5.21
CA PHE A 47 13.70 0.38 5.32
C PHE A 47 14.07 -0.93 6.03
N LEU A 48 15.17 -1.56 5.64
CA LEU A 48 15.62 -2.83 6.24
C LEU A 48 15.99 -2.65 7.70
N ALA A 49 16.54 -1.49 8.07
CA ALA A 49 16.91 -1.19 9.45
C ALA A 49 15.71 -1.14 10.40
N LYS A 50 14.49 -1.00 9.87
CA LYS A 50 13.25 -1.03 10.68
C LYS A 50 12.83 -2.43 11.08
N GLY A 51 13.59 -3.46 10.65
CA GLY A 51 13.24 -4.85 10.91
C GLY A 51 12.28 -5.46 9.90
N GLU A 52 12.03 -4.75 8.80
CA GLU A 52 11.15 -5.22 7.74
C GLU A 52 11.86 -6.27 6.86
N GLU A 53 11.05 -7.12 6.24
CA GLU A 53 11.59 -8.16 5.38
C GLU A 53 12.15 -7.60 4.07
N LYS A 54 13.18 -8.24 3.56
CA LYS A 54 13.89 -7.86 2.35
C LYS A 54 12.99 -8.00 1.10
N PHE A 55 12.14 -9.03 1.06
CA PHE A 55 11.23 -9.25 -0.06
C PHE A 55 9.85 -8.72 0.29
N GLN A 56 9.38 -7.77 -0.51
CA GLN A 56 8.10 -7.10 -0.28
C GLN A 56 7.20 -7.27 -1.49
N LYS A 57 5.91 -7.16 -1.25
CA LYS A 57 4.91 -7.21 -2.32
C LYS A 57 4.83 -5.88 -3.04
N THR A 58 4.63 -5.95 -4.35
CA THR A 58 4.33 -4.79 -5.16
C THR A 58 3.20 -5.12 -6.13
N LEU A 59 2.69 -4.11 -6.81
CA LEU A 59 1.63 -4.26 -7.80
C LEU A 59 2.20 -4.09 -9.20
N VAL A 60 1.78 -4.97 -10.10
CA VAL A 60 2.13 -4.87 -11.52
C VAL A 60 0.84 -4.69 -12.30
N HIS A 61 0.77 -3.64 -13.11
CA HIS A 61 -0.38 -3.37 -13.98
C HIS A 61 -0.36 -4.36 -15.14
N THR A 62 -1.41 -5.16 -15.27
CA THR A 62 -1.53 -6.16 -16.34
C THR A 62 -2.52 -5.72 -17.42
N GLY A 63 -3.49 -4.86 -17.07
CA GLY A 63 -4.56 -4.49 -17.98
C GLY A 63 -5.57 -5.60 -18.23
N ASN A 64 -5.41 -6.75 -17.57
CA ASN A 64 -6.28 -7.90 -17.74
C ASN A 64 -7.39 -7.87 -16.68
N LYS A 65 -8.64 -7.82 -17.12
CA LYS A 65 -9.80 -7.76 -16.21
C LYS A 65 -9.93 -8.97 -15.30
N ASN A 66 -9.31 -10.08 -15.66
CA ASN A 66 -9.32 -11.31 -14.86
C ASN A 66 -8.32 -11.26 -13.71
N ASP A 67 -7.36 -10.34 -13.77
CA ASP A 67 -6.41 -10.16 -12.67
C ASP A 67 -7.01 -9.18 -11.66
N ALA A 68 -6.95 -9.54 -10.39
CA ALA A 68 -7.42 -8.68 -9.31
C ALA A 68 -6.61 -8.92 -8.06
N VAL A 69 -6.41 -7.86 -7.28
CA VAL A 69 -5.71 -7.91 -6.01
C VAL A 69 -6.71 -7.52 -4.92
N LYS A 70 -6.86 -8.39 -3.94
CA LYS A 70 -7.68 -8.10 -2.75
C LYS A 70 -6.86 -7.33 -1.73
N GLY A 71 -7.47 -6.36 -1.10
CA GLY A 71 -6.81 -5.58 -0.07
C GLY A 71 -7.82 -4.83 0.77
N THR A 72 -7.33 -3.85 1.51
CA THR A 72 -8.14 -3.07 2.44
C THR A 72 -7.99 -1.58 2.13
N VAL A 73 -9.12 -0.88 2.06
CA VAL A 73 -9.15 0.57 1.93
C VAL A 73 -9.22 1.17 3.31
N PHE A 74 -8.31 2.07 3.62
CA PHE A 74 -8.30 2.81 4.89
C PHE A 74 -8.52 4.29 4.60
N GLU A 75 -9.32 4.92 5.44
CA GLU A 75 -9.40 6.38 5.46
C GLU A 75 -8.38 6.89 6.47
N ILE A 76 -7.47 7.76 5.99
CA ILE A 76 -6.38 8.32 6.79
C ILE A 76 -6.34 9.83 6.61
N THR A 77 -5.63 10.52 7.49
CA THR A 77 -5.44 11.96 7.35
C THR A 77 -4.33 12.23 6.33
N HIS A 78 -4.26 13.47 5.86
CA HIS A 78 -3.18 13.87 4.97
C HIS A 78 -1.81 13.68 5.62
N GLU A 79 -1.70 14.02 6.90
CA GLU A 79 -0.45 13.84 7.68
C GLU A 79 -0.07 12.35 7.76
N GLU A 80 -1.06 11.48 7.94
CA GLU A 80 -0.82 10.04 7.96
C GLU A 80 -0.35 9.53 6.60
N LEU A 81 -0.88 10.10 5.52
CA LEU A 81 -0.43 9.76 4.17
C LEU A 81 1.06 10.11 3.98
N LEU A 82 1.48 11.27 4.50
CA LEU A 82 2.89 11.67 4.45
C LEU A 82 3.78 10.73 5.28
N LEU A 83 3.26 10.21 6.40
CA LEU A 83 3.97 9.21 7.19
C LEU A 83 4.13 7.91 6.39
N CYS A 84 3.12 7.52 5.62
CA CYS A 84 3.22 6.36 4.74
C CYS A 84 4.31 6.56 3.68
N ASP A 85 4.39 7.76 3.11
CA ASP A 85 5.42 8.06 2.12
C ASP A 85 6.83 7.86 2.69
N LYS A 86 7.03 8.18 3.98
CA LYS A 86 8.32 8.00 4.65
C LYS A 86 8.57 6.54 5.03
N TYR A 87 7.50 5.79 5.33
CA TYR A 87 7.60 4.39 5.73
C TYR A 87 7.99 3.49 4.57
N GLU A 88 7.44 3.77 3.38
CA GLU A 88 7.67 2.94 2.21
C GLU A 88 9.13 2.98 1.75
N PRO A 89 9.65 1.88 1.16
CA PRO A 89 11.01 1.88 0.62
C PRO A 89 11.21 2.96 -0.44
N GLY A 90 12.44 3.45 -0.57
CA GLY A 90 12.76 4.50 -1.51
C GLY A 90 12.51 4.17 -2.98
N ASN A 91 12.40 2.87 -3.30
CA ASN A 91 12.09 2.44 -4.66
C ASN A 91 10.59 2.27 -4.92
N TYR A 92 9.74 2.72 -3.98
CA TYR A 92 8.28 2.73 -4.18
C TYR A 92 7.83 4.15 -4.51
N LYS A 93 6.74 4.23 -5.26
CA LYS A 93 6.07 5.50 -5.53
C LYS A 93 4.58 5.37 -5.23
N ARG A 94 3.95 6.48 -4.94
CA ARG A 94 2.53 6.57 -4.66
C ARG A 94 1.79 7.07 -5.91
N ILE A 95 0.80 6.31 -6.35
CA ILE A 95 -0.01 6.67 -7.52
C ILE A 95 -1.49 6.54 -7.20
N LYS A 96 -2.34 7.18 -7.99
CA LYS A 96 -3.79 7.04 -7.90
C LYS A 96 -4.25 5.82 -8.67
N ALA A 97 -5.27 5.14 -8.14
CA ALA A 97 -5.90 4.01 -8.81
C ALA A 97 -7.39 4.00 -8.50
N LYS A 98 -8.16 3.32 -9.33
CA LYS A 98 -9.60 3.17 -9.13
C LYS A 98 -9.91 1.71 -8.83
N LEU A 99 -10.63 1.48 -7.74
CA LEU A 99 -10.98 0.14 -7.29
C LEU A 99 -12.26 -0.36 -7.97
N GLU A 100 -12.55 -1.64 -7.77
CA GLU A 100 -13.77 -2.27 -8.30
C GLU A 100 -15.03 -1.54 -7.86
N SER A 101 -15.06 -1.03 -6.63
CA SER A 101 -16.17 -0.25 -6.10
C SER A 101 -16.36 1.11 -6.78
N GLY A 102 -15.41 1.54 -7.60
CA GLY A 102 -15.40 2.87 -8.21
C GLY A 102 -14.68 3.92 -7.38
N ARG A 103 -14.20 3.57 -6.18
CA ARG A 103 -13.49 4.50 -5.29
C ARG A 103 -12.09 4.77 -5.82
N GLU A 104 -11.71 6.04 -5.85
CA GLU A 104 -10.32 6.41 -6.14
C GLU A 104 -9.50 6.36 -4.85
N VAL A 105 -8.31 5.77 -4.95
CA VAL A 105 -7.43 5.56 -3.81
C VAL A 105 -5.98 5.83 -4.20
N TRP A 106 -5.14 5.97 -3.17
CA TRP A 106 -3.68 5.93 -3.33
C TRP A 106 -3.21 4.49 -3.19
N ILE A 107 -2.21 4.12 -3.99
CA ILE A 107 -1.51 2.84 -3.86
C ILE A 107 -0.01 3.09 -3.94
N TYR A 108 0.75 2.19 -3.35
CA TYR A 108 2.22 2.21 -3.44
C TYR A 108 2.69 1.06 -4.33
N THR A 109 3.54 1.37 -5.30
CA THR A 109 4.11 0.37 -6.20
C THR A 109 5.60 0.60 -6.34
N ALA A 110 6.36 -0.48 -6.55
CA ALA A 110 7.78 -0.35 -6.79
C ALA A 110 8.04 0.31 -8.15
N VAL A 111 9.07 1.12 -8.18
CA VAL A 111 9.56 1.75 -9.41
C VAL A 111 10.63 0.85 -9.99
N GLU A 112 10.48 0.49 -11.25
CA GLU A 112 11.48 -0.32 -11.96
C GLU A 112 12.64 0.54 -12.44
#